data_e5620a5f20c56c10dffb628c099f1365
#
_entry.id   e5620a5f20c56c10dffb628c099f1365
#
_cell.length_a   1.000
_cell.length_b   1.000
_cell.length_c   1.000
_cell.angle_alpha   90.00
_cell.angle_beta   90.00
_cell.angle_gamma   90.00
#
_symmetry.space_group_name_H-M   'P 1'
#
loop_
_entity.id
_entity.type
_entity.pdbx_description
1 polymer ?
#
loop_
_entity_poly.entity_id
_entity_poly.type
_entity_poly.pdbx_seq_one_letter_code
_entity_poly.pdbx_strand_id
1 'polypeptide(L)'
;MPLWQETILLLGLALVLAIIIKSLFVQAFYIPSPSMEPQFVKNDRILVQKVSYWGSASPSRGDIVVFEDPGGWLDSADSAAPGSPVTRLMEKIGLYPTGGHLVKRVIGTGGDRVVCCDAKGRITVNGKALNEKSYLPKGTAPSQVKFDVKVPQNHLWMMGDNRGFSYDSRGHMGGPGGGFVAQDLVVGKVFALIWPWSRAEFIHRPATFDDIPDAK
;
A
#
# COMPACT_ATOMS: atom_id res chain seq x y z
N MET A 1 -34.12 -36.05 0.62
CA MET A 1 -33.79 -35.32 1.86
C MET A 1 -34.95 -34.38 2.17
N PRO A 2 -35.28 -34.10 3.43
CA PRO A 2 -36.28 -33.07 3.72
C PRO A 2 -35.77 -31.69 3.29
N LEU A 3 -36.64 -30.84 2.76
CA LEU A 3 -36.35 -29.53 2.19
C LEU A 3 -35.49 -28.61 3.07
N TRP A 4 -35.64 -28.67 4.39
CA TRP A 4 -34.85 -27.88 5.33
C TRP A 4 -33.37 -28.29 5.38
N GLN A 5 -33.08 -29.58 5.23
CA GLN A 5 -31.66 -30.06 5.17
C GLN A 5 -30.98 -29.60 3.90
N GLU A 6 -31.67 -29.63 2.77
CA GLU A 6 -31.19 -29.17 1.49
C GLU A 6 -30.92 -27.64 1.54
N THR A 7 -31.85 -26.87 2.13
CA THR A 7 -31.68 -25.43 2.31
C THR A 7 -30.48 -25.09 3.17
N ILE A 8 -30.28 -25.80 4.30
CA ILE A 8 -29.10 -25.58 5.17
C ILE A 8 -27.81 -25.92 4.43
N LEU A 9 -27.80 -27.02 3.67
CA LEU A 9 -26.62 -27.42 2.89
C LEU A 9 -26.27 -26.36 1.85
N LEU A 10 -27.26 -25.86 1.11
CA LEU A 10 -27.04 -24.83 0.09
C LEU A 10 -26.57 -23.51 0.71
N LEU A 11 -27.15 -23.07 1.83
CA LEU A 11 -26.70 -21.89 2.56
C LEU A 11 -25.27 -22.05 3.07
N GLY A 12 -24.93 -23.22 3.62
CA GLY A 12 -23.56 -23.53 4.07
C GLY A 12 -22.56 -23.48 2.93
N LEU A 13 -22.90 -24.10 1.79
CA LEU A 13 -22.04 -24.07 0.59
C LEU A 13 -21.88 -22.66 0.05
N ALA A 14 -22.95 -21.88 -0.04
CA ALA A 14 -22.92 -20.50 -0.50
C ALA A 14 -22.04 -19.62 0.43
N LEU A 15 -22.14 -19.80 1.76
CA LEU A 15 -21.32 -19.08 2.73
C LEU A 15 -19.85 -19.43 2.58
N VAL A 16 -19.51 -20.71 2.46
CA VAL A 16 -18.13 -21.17 2.27
C VAL A 16 -17.56 -20.59 0.97
N LEU A 17 -18.31 -20.65 -0.12
CA LEU A 17 -17.92 -20.08 -1.40
C LEU A 17 -17.70 -18.57 -1.33
N ALA A 18 -18.60 -17.85 -0.65
CA ALA A 18 -18.47 -16.41 -0.44
C ALA A 18 -17.21 -16.03 0.36
N ILE A 19 -16.86 -16.82 1.41
CA ILE A 19 -15.65 -16.63 2.20
C ILE A 19 -14.41 -16.88 1.32
N ILE A 20 -14.41 -17.94 0.53
CA ILE A 20 -13.29 -18.26 -0.37
C ILE A 20 -13.10 -17.13 -1.39
N ILE A 21 -14.15 -16.72 -2.06
CA ILE A 21 -14.10 -15.61 -3.03
C ILE A 21 -13.58 -14.35 -2.35
N LYS A 22 -14.17 -13.95 -1.20
CA LYS A 22 -13.73 -12.77 -0.47
C LYS A 22 -12.24 -12.84 -0.11
N SER A 23 -11.74 -13.96 0.41
CA SER A 23 -10.36 -14.12 0.84
C SER A 23 -9.34 -14.05 -0.31
N LEU A 24 -9.76 -14.45 -1.52
CA LEU A 24 -8.93 -14.36 -2.71
C LEU A 24 -8.84 -12.92 -3.26
N PHE A 25 -9.92 -12.15 -3.20
CA PHE A 25 -10.02 -10.86 -3.89
C PHE A 25 -9.76 -9.66 -3.00
N VAL A 26 -10.16 -9.71 -1.72
CA VAL A 26 -10.10 -8.56 -0.80
C VAL A 26 -9.58 -8.97 0.57
N GLN A 27 -8.67 -8.16 1.09
CA GLN A 27 -8.11 -8.34 2.44
C GLN A 27 -8.20 -7.05 3.24
N ALA A 28 -8.55 -7.16 4.53
CA ALA A 28 -8.54 -6.03 5.44
C ALA A 28 -7.17 -5.90 6.11
N PHE A 29 -6.70 -4.65 6.27
CA PHE A 29 -5.49 -4.31 7.01
C PHE A 29 -5.76 -3.21 8.03
N TYR A 30 -4.94 -3.20 9.05
CA TYR A 30 -4.93 -2.21 10.12
C TYR A 30 -3.73 -1.28 9.95
N ILE A 31 -3.90 0.01 10.20
CA ILE A 31 -2.84 1.02 10.11
C ILE A 31 -2.21 1.24 11.49
N PRO A 32 -0.96 0.76 11.73
CA PRO A 32 -0.32 0.90 13.02
C PRO A 32 0.45 2.21 13.20
N SER A 33 0.86 2.86 12.10
CA SER A 33 1.81 3.97 12.10
C SER A 33 1.25 5.25 11.48
N PRO A 34 1.79 6.45 11.82
CA PRO A 34 1.36 7.71 11.26
C PRO A 34 1.96 8.02 9.87
N SER A 35 2.71 7.09 9.26
CA SER A 35 3.49 7.35 8.04
C SER A 35 2.66 7.73 6.81
N MET A 36 1.36 7.48 6.83
CA MET A 36 0.42 7.77 5.74
C MET A 36 -0.58 8.89 6.08
N GLU A 37 -0.37 9.62 7.18
CA GLU A 37 -1.19 10.80 7.49
C GLU A 37 -1.00 11.90 6.44
N PRO A 38 -2.08 12.62 6.09
CA PRO A 38 -3.42 12.60 6.66
C PRO A 38 -4.36 11.55 6.03
N GLN A 39 -3.95 10.86 4.96
CA GLN A 39 -4.80 9.90 4.25
C GLN A 39 -5.26 8.77 5.19
N PHE A 40 -4.32 8.16 5.91
CA PHE A 40 -4.62 7.16 6.95
C PHE A 40 -4.00 7.57 8.26
N VAL A 41 -4.76 7.45 9.35
CA VAL A 41 -4.25 7.64 10.71
C VAL A 41 -4.17 6.31 11.45
N LYS A 42 -3.46 6.32 12.56
CA LYS A 42 -3.36 5.13 13.42
C LYS A 42 -4.75 4.63 13.82
N ASN A 43 -4.94 3.31 13.78
CA ASN A 43 -6.17 2.57 14.03
C ASN A 43 -7.20 2.56 12.88
N ASP A 44 -6.92 3.18 11.76
CA ASP A 44 -7.75 3.01 10.56
C ASP A 44 -7.74 1.55 10.07
N ARG A 45 -8.86 1.11 9.49
CA ARG A 45 -8.95 -0.17 8.78
C ARG A 45 -9.21 0.07 7.32
N ILE A 46 -8.39 -0.52 6.49
CA ILE A 46 -8.42 -0.37 5.04
C ILE A 46 -8.76 -1.68 4.36
N LEU A 47 -9.34 -1.60 3.17
CA LEU A 47 -9.52 -2.75 2.28
C LEU A 47 -8.52 -2.68 1.14
N VAL A 48 -7.93 -3.82 0.87
CA VAL A 48 -6.90 -4.03 -0.15
C VAL A 48 -7.43 -5.01 -1.19
N GLN A 49 -7.38 -4.61 -2.44
CA GLN A 49 -7.74 -5.42 -3.58
C GLN A 49 -6.49 -6.13 -4.12
N LYS A 50 -6.48 -7.46 -4.06
CA LYS A 50 -5.35 -8.29 -4.50
C LYS A 50 -5.30 -8.45 -6.01
N VAL A 51 -6.46 -8.52 -6.64
CA VAL A 51 -6.60 -8.77 -8.09
C VAL A 51 -6.07 -7.64 -8.99
N SER A 52 -5.86 -6.42 -8.43
CA SER A 52 -5.38 -5.28 -9.20
C SER A 52 -4.05 -5.53 -9.91
N TYR A 53 -3.26 -6.48 -9.41
CA TYR A 53 -1.91 -6.76 -9.89
C TYR A 53 -1.71 -8.23 -10.30
N TRP A 54 -2.82 -8.94 -10.60
CA TRP A 54 -2.73 -10.29 -11.12
C TRP A 54 -2.35 -10.30 -12.62
N GLY A 55 -1.64 -11.32 -13.03
CA GLY A 55 -1.17 -11.46 -14.41
C GLY A 55 -0.07 -10.46 -14.75
N SER A 56 -0.28 -9.66 -15.79
CA SER A 56 0.69 -8.65 -16.25
C SER A 56 0.45 -7.24 -15.68
N ALA A 57 -0.56 -7.08 -14.81
CA ALA A 57 -0.86 -5.77 -14.23
C ALA A 57 0.17 -5.41 -13.16
N SER A 58 0.59 -4.15 -13.12
CA SER A 58 1.60 -3.63 -12.21
C SER A 58 1.06 -2.43 -11.43
N PRO A 59 1.61 -2.16 -10.22
CA PRO A 59 1.29 -0.94 -9.50
C PRO A 59 1.57 0.30 -10.33
N SER A 60 0.62 1.25 -10.29
CA SER A 60 0.73 2.51 -11.02
C SER A 60 1.21 3.64 -10.10
N ARG A 61 1.87 4.64 -10.67
CA ARG A 61 2.25 5.86 -9.96
C ARG A 61 1.03 6.48 -9.28
N GLY A 62 1.14 6.84 -7.99
CA GLY A 62 0.05 7.39 -7.18
C GLY A 62 -0.80 6.36 -6.46
N ASP A 63 -0.72 5.07 -6.78
CA ASP A 63 -1.41 4.02 -6.04
C ASP A 63 -0.89 3.94 -4.60
N ILE A 64 -1.80 3.73 -3.65
CA ILE A 64 -1.41 3.32 -2.30
C ILE A 64 -1.47 1.80 -2.26
N VAL A 65 -0.39 1.17 -1.85
CA VAL A 65 -0.26 -0.27 -1.84
C VAL A 65 0.16 -0.80 -0.47
N VAL A 66 -0.27 -2.03 -0.18
CA VAL A 66 0.25 -2.84 0.92
C VAL A 66 1.28 -3.78 0.34
N PHE A 67 2.43 -3.91 1.01
CA PHE A 67 3.54 -4.75 0.56
C PHE A 67 4.26 -5.40 1.75
N GLU A 68 4.92 -6.52 1.50
CA GLU A 68 5.74 -7.21 2.47
C GLU A 68 7.06 -6.45 2.71
N ASP A 69 7.66 -6.63 3.88
CA ASP A 69 8.94 -5.99 4.22
C ASP A 69 10.03 -6.41 3.22
N PRO A 70 10.64 -5.46 2.48
CA PRO A 70 11.74 -5.76 1.56
C PRO A 70 13.03 -6.23 2.25
N GLY A 71 13.07 -6.17 3.56
CA GLY A 71 14.17 -6.55 4.42
C GLY A 71 14.63 -5.42 5.33
N GLY A 72 14.17 -5.45 6.59
CA GLY A 72 14.59 -4.53 7.64
C GLY A 72 13.97 -3.14 7.58
N TRP A 73 12.81 -2.99 6.94
CA TRP A 73 12.02 -1.74 6.98
C TRP A 73 11.12 -1.68 8.21
N LEU A 74 10.78 -2.84 8.77
CA LEU A 74 10.02 -2.98 10.01
C LEU A 74 10.95 -3.30 11.17
N ASP A 75 10.71 -2.68 12.32
CA ASP A 75 11.33 -3.10 13.56
C ASP A 75 10.83 -4.48 13.97
N SER A 76 11.65 -5.23 14.70
CA SER A 76 11.30 -6.59 15.15
C SER A 76 10.02 -6.67 15.97
N ALA A 77 9.62 -5.57 16.62
CA ALA A 77 8.36 -5.45 17.35
C ALA A 77 7.13 -5.37 16.43
N ASP A 78 7.27 -4.71 15.27
CA ASP A 78 6.20 -4.56 14.27
C ASP A 78 6.07 -5.80 13.37
N SER A 79 7.11 -6.64 13.34
CA SER A 79 7.15 -7.92 12.61
C SER A 79 6.51 -9.08 13.39
N ALA A 80 6.10 -8.86 14.65
CA ALA A 80 5.58 -9.91 15.50
C ALA A 80 4.26 -10.48 14.98
N ALA A 81 4.30 -11.74 14.55
CA ALA A 81 3.10 -12.49 14.19
C ALA A 81 2.18 -12.67 15.42
N PRO A 82 0.86 -12.68 15.24
CA PRO A 82 -0.09 -12.87 16.33
C PRO A 82 0.16 -14.20 17.05
N GLY A 83 0.12 -14.15 18.38
CA GLY A 83 0.52 -15.28 19.22
C GLY A 83 -0.44 -16.47 19.26
N SER A 84 -1.68 -16.37 18.74
CA SER A 84 -2.70 -17.42 18.81
C SER A 84 -2.85 -18.20 17.50
N PRO A 85 -3.01 -19.55 17.53
CA PRO A 85 -3.30 -20.34 16.33
C PRO A 85 -4.59 -19.92 15.63
N VAL A 86 -5.60 -19.49 16.37
CA VAL A 86 -6.87 -18.98 15.83
C VAL A 86 -6.66 -17.68 15.08
N THR A 87 -5.84 -16.77 15.60
CA THR A 87 -5.53 -15.50 14.95
C THR A 87 -4.78 -15.73 13.62
N ARG A 88 -3.81 -16.66 13.60
CA ARG A 88 -3.10 -17.06 12.37
C ARG A 88 -4.02 -17.66 11.31
N LEU A 89 -5.01 -18.47 11.73
CA LEU A 89 -6.01 -18.99 10.80
C LEU A 89 -6.90 -17.88 10.26
N MET A 90 -7.34 -16.95 11.11
CA MET A 90 -8.15 -15.80 10.72
C MET A 90 -7.40 -14.85 9.78
N GLU A 91 -6.08 -14.68 9.95
CA GLU A 91 -5.22 -13.96 9.02
C GLU A 91 -5.18 -14.64 7.65
N LYS A 92 -4.94 -15.96 7.62
CA LYS A 92 -4.89 -16.73 6.36
C LYS A 92 -6.17 -16.64 5.54
N ILE A 93 -7.33 -16.59 6.19
CA ILE A 93 -8.63 -16.44 5.52
C ILE A 93 -9.07 -14.98 5.34
N GLY A 94 -8.18 -14.00 5.66
CA GLY A 94 -8.43 -12.59 5.47
C GLY A 94 -9.49 -11.98 6.40
N LEU A 95 -9.81 -12.66 7.50
CA LEU A 95 -10.75 -12.19 8.54
C LEU A 95 -10.08 -11.41 9.67
N TYR A 96 -8.76 -11.49 9.76
CA TYR A 96 -7.96 -10.73 10.74
C TYR A 96 -6.85 -9.96 10.03
N PRO A 97 -6.57 -8.70 10.42
CA PRO A 97 -5.49 -7.91 9.83
C PRO A 97 -4.13 -8.56 10.07
N THR A 98 -3.35 -8.74 9.02
CA THR A 98 -2.00 -9.30 9.09
C THR A 98 -0.99 -8.26 9.60
N GLY A 99 -0.07 -8.68 10.48
CA GLY A 99 1.13 -7.93 10.84
C GLY A 99 2.24 -8.08 9.79
N GLY A 100 3.32 -7.31 9.93
CA GLY A 100 4.49 -7.47 9.06
C GLY A 100 4.36 -6.88 7.66
N HIS A 101 3.36 -6.04 7.43
CA HIS A 101 3.14 -5.37 6.14
C HIS A 101 3.29 -3.85 6.27
N LEU A 102 3.77 -3.23 5.20
CA LEU A 102 3.89 -1.79 5.09
C LEU A 102 2.84 -1.23 4.13
N VAL A 103 2.45 0.03 4.37
CA VAL A 103 1.56 0.78 3.48
C VAL A 103 2.28 2.05 3.06
N LYS A 104 2.46 2.27 1.76
CA LYS A 104 3.08 3.46 1.18
C LYS A 104 2.43 3.82 -0.16
N ARG A 105 2.72 5.03 -0.64
CA ARG A 105 2.33 5.48 -1.98
C ARG A 105 3.44 5.22 -2.98
N VAL A 106 3.08 4.68 -4.14
CA VAL A 106 3.98 4.52 -5.28
C VAL A 106 4.24 5.89 -5.90
N ILE A 107 5.48 6.34 -5.89
CA ILE A 107 5.89 7.60 -6.51
C ILE A 107 6.50 7.36 -7.88
N GLY A 108 7.29 6.30 -8.02
CA GLY A 108 7.90 5.89 -9.29
C GLY A 108 7.83 4.40 -9.50
N THR A 109 7.75 3.99 -10.75
CA THR A 109 7.72 2.60 -11.22
C THR A 109 8.95 2.29 -12.05
N GLY A 110 9.15 1.03 -12.42
CA GLY A 110 10.33 0.59 -13.19
C GLY A 110 10.64 1.46 -14.40
N GLY A 111 11.88 1.93 -14.49
CA GLY A 111 12.37 2.86 -15.52
C GLY A 111 12.28 4.34 -15.15
N ASP A 112 11.41 4.74 -14.21
CA ASP A 112 11.23 6.15 -13.84
C ASP A 112 12.48 6.75 -13.21
N ARG A 113 12.72 8.02 -13.51
CA ARG A 113 13.66 8.86 -12.76
C ARG A 113 12.89 9.74 -11.79
N VAL A 114 13.11 9.55 -10.51
CA VAL A 114 12.48 10.31 -9.43
C VAL A 114 13.53 11.21 -8.78
N VAL A 115 13.26 12.52 -8.76
CA VAL A 115 14.23 13.51 -8.26
C VAL A 115 13.59 14.38 -7.19
N CYS A 116 14.25 14.57 -6.10
CA CYS A 116 14.01 15.64 -5.15
C CYS A 116 15.17 16.63 -5.16
N CYS A 117 14.94 17.87 -5.47
CA CYS A 117 13.70 18.53 -5.84
C CYS A 117 13.98 19.54 -6.95
N ASP A 118 12.93 20.00 -7.63
CA ASP A 118 13.05 21.12 -8.57
C ASP A 118 13.34 22.45 -7.84
N ALA A 119 13.52 23.54 -8.60
CA ALA A 119 13.80 24.86 -8.05
C ALA A 119 12.68 25.40 -7.10
N LYS A 120 11.47 24.81 -7.15
CA LYS A 120 10.34 25.15 -6.27
C LYS A 120 10.18 24.16 -5.11
N GLY A 121 11.14 23.26 -4.90
CA GLY A 121 11.14 22.27 -3.84
C GLY A 121 10.18 21.08 -4.05
N ARG A 122 9.71 20.83 -5.29
CA ARG A 122 8.77 19.75 -5.61
C ARG A 122 9.50 18.50 -6.09
N ILE A 123 8.97 17.33 -5.78
CA ILE A 123 9.42 16.08 -6.41
C ILE A 123 9.06 16.08 -7.87
N THR A 124 9.96 15.57 -8.70
CA THR A 124 9.72 15.35 -10.12
C THR A 124 9.81 13.87 -10.47
N VAL A 125 8.96 13.43 -11.38
CA VAL A 125 9.03 12.09 -11.99
C VAL A 125 9.17 12.28 -13.49
N ASN A 126 10.22 11.75 -14.09
CA ASN A 126 10.56 11.90 -15.51
C ASN A 126 10.57 13.38 -15.97
N GLY A 127 11.04 14.27 -15.07
CA GLY A 127 11.09 15.72 -15.30
C GLY A 127 9.77 16.46 -15.05
N LYS A 128 8.65 15.77 -14.85
CA LYS A 128 7.36 16.39 -14.51
C LYS A 128 7.24 16.57 -13.00
N ALA A 129 7.00 17.81 -12.56
CA ALA A 129 6.83 18.13 -11.14
C ALA A 129 5.46 17.70 -10.61
N LEU A 130 5.44 17.05 -9.45
CA LEU A 130 4.22 16.64 -8.76
C LEU A 130 3.57 17.81 -8.02
N ASN A 131 2.25 17.90 -8.08
CA ASN A 131 1.45 18.72 -7.18
C ASN A 131 0.89 17.85 -6.06
N GLU A 132 1.59 17.81 -4.95
CA GLU A 132 1.32 16.89 -3.85
C GLU A 132 0.40 17.46 -2.77
N LYS A 133 -0.14 18.67 -2.98
CA LYS A 133 -0.97 19.38 -1.98
C LYS A 133 -2.25 18.64 -1.59
N SER A 134 -2.75 17.75 -2.44
CA SER A 134 -3.99 17.01 -2.20
C SER A 134 -3.86 15.88 -1.20
N TYR A 135 -2.61 15.40 -0.94
CA TYR A 135 -2.39 14.25 -0.07
C TYR A 135 -1.29 14.43 0.97
N LEU A 136 -0.46 15.46 0.86
CA LEU A 136 0.50 15.77 1.93
C LEU A 136 -0.14 16.58 3.05
N PRO A 137 0.34 16.46 4.30
CA PRO A 137 -0.01 17.38 5.37
C PRO A 137 0.32 18.82 4.98
N LYS A 138 -0.55 19.77 5.35
CA LYS A 138 -0.33 21.21 5.05
C LYS A 138 1.01 21.69 5.62
N GLY A 139 1.79 22.39 4.81
CA GLY A 139 3.08 22.96 5.22
C GLY A 139 4.23 21.96 5.26
N THR A 140 4.01 20.71 4.90
CA THR A 140 5.07 19.69 4.87
C THR A 140 5.87 19.80 3.57
N ALA A 141 7.21 19.78 3.69
CA ALA A 141 8.09 19.70 2.55
C ALA A 141 7.96 18.32 1.88
N PRO A 142 8.03 18.24 0.54
CA PRO A 142 7.95 16.97 -0.19
C PRO A 142 9.04 15.95 0.18
N SER A 143 10.20 16.40 0.61
CA SER A 143 11.24 15.56 1.23
C SER A 143 12.20 16.42 2.05
N GLN A 144 12.76 15.82 3.11
CA GLN A 144 13.86 16.38 3.91
C GLN A 144 15.23 15.98 3.34
N VAL A 145 15.27 14.97 2.49
CA VAL A 145 16.49 14.45 1.86
C VAL A 145 16.44 14.69 0.36
N LYS A 146 17.57 15.07 -0.21
CA LYS A 146 17.73 15.14 -1.66
C LYS A 146 18.06 13.76 -2.21
N PHE A 147 17.48 13.43 -3.36
CA PHE A 147 17.76 12.20 -4.08
C PHE A 147 17.55 12.39 -5.58
N ASP A 148 18.22 11.59 -6.36
CA ASP A 148 18.06 11.45 -7.80
C ASP A 148 18.26 9.97 -8.12
N VAL A 149 17.16 9.27 -8.34
CA VAL A 149 17.16 7.82 -8.48
C VAL A 149 16.48 7.41 -9.79
N LYS A 150 17.05 6.41 -10.45
CA LYS A 150 16.38 5.68 -11.54
C LYS A 150 15.86 4.36 -10.98
N VAL A 151 14.55 4.19 -11.02
CA VAL A 151 13.89 2.99 -10.48
C VAL A 151 14.24 1.78 -11.37
N PRO A 152 14.82 0.70 -10.81
CA PRO A 152 15.10 -0.50 -11.60
C PRO A 152 13.81 -1.13 -12.14
N GLN A 153 13.91 -1.90 -13.23
CA GLN A 153 12.77 -2.65 -13.75
C GLN A 153 12.21 -3.60 -12.68
N ASN A 154 10.89 -3.78 -12.65
CA ASN A 154 10.18 -4.58 -11.67
C ASN A 154 10.33 -4.10 -10.20
N HIS A 155 10.71 -2.83 -10.01
CA HIS A 155 10.80 -2.21 -8.68
C HIS A 155 9.95 -0.95 -8.62
N LEU A 156 9.74 -0.48 -7.39
CA LEU A 156 8.96 0.69 -7.04
C LEU A 156 9.77 1.61 -6.14
N TRP A 157 9.55 2.92 -6.29
CA TRP A 157 9.98 3.94 -5.34
C TRP A 157 8.80 4.37 -4.49
N MET A 158 8.85 4.09 -3.22
CA MET A 158 7.74 4.20 -2.29
C MET A 158 7.96 5.33 -1.30
N MET A 159 6.93 6.15 -1.07
CA MET A 159 6.99 7.20 -0.05
C MET A 159 5.72 7.24 0.79
N GLY A 160 5.87 7.57 2.07
CA GLY A 160 4.72 7.87 2.92
C GLY A 160 4.16 9.25 2.63
N ASP A 161 2.86 9.45 2.81
CA ASP A 161 2.23 10.76 2.67
C ASP A 161 2.67 11.69 3.80
N ASN A 162 2.89 11.17 5.01
CA ASN A 162 3.53 11.91 6.09
C ASN A 162 5.05 11.93 5.94
N ARG A 163 5.54 12.79 5.06
CA ARG A 163 6.95 12.87 4.63
C ARG A 163 7.94 13.02 5.77
N GLY A 164 7.54 13.66 6.87
CA GLY A 164 8.37 13.87 8.05
C GLY A 164 8.45 12.66 9.00
N PHE A 165 7.45 11.79 8.94
CA PHE A 165 7.30 10.65 9.85
C PHE A 165 7.20 9.32 9.09
N SER A 166 7.85 9.24 7.93
CA SER A 166 7.89 8.02 7.11
C SER A 166 9.32 7.60 6.87
N TYR A 167 9.70 6.44 7.41
CA TYR A 167 10.93 5.75 7.06
C TYR A 167 10.61 4.85 5.86
N ASP A 168 10.86 5.37 4.66
CA ASP A 168 10.46 4.79 3.38
C ASP A 168 11.66 4.65 2.44
N SER A 169 11.46 4.54 1.13
CA SER A 169 12.55 4.41 0.14
C SER A 169 13.70 5.39 0.38
N ARG A 170 13.41 6.62 0.83
CA ARG A 170 14.42 7.65 1.12
C ARG A 170 15.33 7.28 2.28
N GLY A 171 14.76 6.69 3.33
CA GLY A 171 15.53 6.26 4.51
C GLY A 171 16.40 5.03 4.25
N HIS A 172 16.05 4.25 3.22
CA HIS A 172 16.71 2.99 2.90
C HIS A 172 17.67 3.05 1.71
N MET A 173 17.94 4.25 1.15
CA MET A 173 18.84 4.41 -0.01
C MET A 173 20.25 3.85 0.22
N GLY A 174 20.73 3.89 1.46
CA GLY A 174 22.05 3.37 1.83
C GLY A 174 22.08 1.89 2.22
N GLY A 175 20.91 1.24 2.24
CA GLY A 175 20.76 -0.15 2.65
C GLY A 175 20.79 -1.14 1.49
N PRO A 176 20.69 -2.44 1.79
CA PRO A 176 20.47 -3.47 0.77
C PRO A 176 19.23 -3.14 -0.09
N GLY A 177 19.37 -3.25 -1.42
CA GLY A 177 18.28 -2.92 -2.34
C GLY A 177 18.11 -1.42 -2.68
N GLY A 178 18.93 -0.51 -2.10
CA GLY A 178 18.93 0.92 -2.47
C GLY A 178 17.62 1.65 -2.20
N GLY A 179 16.78 1.14 -1.31
CA GLY A 179 15.47 1.70 -0.99
C GLY A 179 14.37 1.35 -2.00
N PHE A 180 14.65 0.51 -2.98
CA PHE A 180 13.65 0.05 -3.95
C PHE A 180 12.88 -1.15 -3.41
N VAL A 181 11.58 -1.23 -3.73
CA VAL A 181 10.70 -2.34 -3.36
C VAL A 181 10.40 -3.16 -4.60
N ALA A 182 10.68 -4.45 -4.58
CA ALA A 182 10.35 -5.34 -5.68
C ALA A 182 8.82 -5.47 -5.84
N GLN A 183 8.33 -5.50 -7.07
CA GLN A 183 6.89 -5.51 -7.36
C GLN A 183 6.18 -6.78 -6.86
N ASP A 184 6.90 -7.90 -6.78
CA ASP A 184 6.39 -9.17 -6.29
C ASP A 184 6.09 -9.18 -4.79
N LEU A 185 6.67 -8.24 -4.03
CA LEU A 185 6.32 -8.01 -2.62
C LEU A 185 4.98 -7.29 -2.42
N VAL A 186 4.38 -6.77 -3.48
CA VAL A 186 3.12 -6.03 -3.37
C VAL A 186 1.94 -6.98 -3.21
N VAL A 187 1.29 -6.90 -2.06
CA VAL A 187 0.11 -7.70 -1.71
C VAL A 187 -1.13 -7.22 -2.47
N GLY A 188 -1.28 -5.90 -2.63
CA GLY A 188 -2.38 -5.34 -3.39
C GLY A 188 -2.57 -3.83 -3.20
N LYS A 189 -3.59 -3.30 -3.90
CA LYS A 189 -3.95 -1.90 -3.93
C LYS A 189 -4.97 -1.57 -2.85
N VAL A 190 -4.74 -0.51 -2.08
CA VAL A 190 -5.73 0.05 -1.17
C VAL A 190 -6.81 0.76 -1.99
N PHE A 191 -8.07 0.39 -1.78
CA PHE A 191 -9.19 0.99 -2.50
C PHE A 191 -10.24 1.63 -1.61
N ALA A 192 -10.28 1.30 -0.31
CA ALA A 192 -11.22 1.88 0.64
C ALA A 192 -10.66 1.94 2.05
N LEU A 193 -11.04 2.99 2.78
CA LEU A 193 -10.98 3.10 4.23
C LEU A 193 -12.38 2.80 4.75
N ILE A 194 -12.52 1.84 5.68
CA ILE A 194 -13.82 1.35 6.13
C ILE A 194 -14.11 1.60 7.60
N TRP A 195 -13.10 1.91 8.38
CA TRP A 195 -13.25 2.20 9.81
C TRP A 195 -12.20 3.22 10.27
N PRO A 196 -12.58 4.19 11.09
CA PRO A 196 -13.93 4.44 11.64
C PRO A 196 -14.92 4.93 10.58
N TRP A 197 -16.21 4.68 10.77
CA TRP A 197 -17.26 5.08 9.83
C TRP A 197 -17.26 6.57 9.48
N SER A 198 -16.86 7.43 10.43
CA SER A 198 -16.74 8.87 10.23
C SER A 198 -15.68 9.28 9.19
N ARG A 199 -14.80 8.34 8.82
CA ARG A 199 -13.71 8.54 7.84
C ARG A 199 -13.82 7.59 6.66
N ALA A 200 -14.89 6.79 6.59
CA ALA A 200 -15.06 5.81 5.51
C ALA A 200 -15.12 6.51 4.15
N GLU A 201 -14.25 6.10 3.23
CA GLU A 201 -14.12 6.68 1.90
C GLU A 201 -13.48 5.69 0.91
N PHE A 202 -13.75 5.91 -0.38
CA PHE A 202 -13.00 5.24 -1.44
C PHE A 202 -11.70 6.00 -1.73
N ILE A 203 -10.62 5.26 -1.88
CA ILE A 203 -9.30 5.82 -2.12
C ILE A 203 -9.07 5.97 -3.63
N HIS A 204 -8.82 7.20 -4.05
CA HIS A 204 -8.56 7.53 -5.45
C HIS A 204 -7.10 7.93 -5.66
N ARG A 205 -6.60 7.63 -6.85
CA ARG A 205 -5.28 8.07 -7.27
C ARG A 205 -5.30 9.59 -7.49
N PRO A 206 -4.34 10.36 -6.94
CA PRO A 206 -4.26 11.79 -7.18
C PRO A 206 -3.99 12.12 -8.66
N ALA A 207 -4.75 13.07 -9.24
CA ALA A 207 -4.64 13.44 -10.65
C ALA A 207 -3.25 13.96 -11.06
N THR A 208 -2.40 14.39 -10.11
CA THR A 208 -1.02 14.82 -10.40
C THR A 208 -0.17 13.73 -11.06
N PHE A 209 -0.59 12.45 -10.95
CA PHE A 209 0.11 11.31 -11.55
C PHE A 209 -0.39 10.96 -12.96
N ASP A 210 -1.45 11.60 -13.47
CA ASP A 210 -2.07 11.24 -14.75
C ASP A 210 -1.24 11.72 -15.95
N ASP A 211 -0.57 12.87 -15.83
CA ASP A 211 0.20 13.51 -16.90
C ASP A 211 1.71 13.26 -16.84
N ILE A 212 2.16 12.25 -16.09
CA ILE A 212 3.58 11.93 -16.02
C ILE A 212 4.00 11.21 -17.30
N PRO A 213 5.01 11.73 -18.03
CA PRO A 213 5.49 11.05 -19.22
C PRO A 213 6.10 9.68 -18.87
N ASP A 214 6.09 8.78 -19.84
CA ASP A 214 6.75 7.50 -19.69
C ASP A 214 8.27 7.65 -19.55
N ALA A 215 8.88 6.66 -18.92
CA ALA A 215 10.33 6.57 -18.77
C ALA A 215 11.00 6.49 -20.15
N LYS A 216 12.05 7.29 -20.36
CA LYS A 216 12.88 7.25 -21.55
C LYS A 216 14.01 6.23 -21.42
#